data_3188589f83cba09488edea1389a85811
#
_entry.id   3188589f83cba09488edea1389a85811
#
_cell.length_a   1.000
_cell.length_b   1.000
_cell.length_c   1.000
_cell.angle_alpha   90.00
_cell.angle_beta   90.00
_cell.angle_gamma   90.00
#
_symmetry.space_group_name_H-M   'P 1'
#
loop_
_entity.id
_entity.type
_entity.pdbx_description
1 polymer ?
#
loop_
_entity_poly.entity_id
_entity_poly.type
_entity_poly.pdbx_seq_one_letter_code
_entity_poly.pdbx_strand_id
1 'polypeptide(L)'
;MEESLKTVDMKELGRRFKLIRQHLGLTQTEVANQLGTSQLMIYRTEKGESILSPLLLSTILFYSKSVSLEALFSKNFDIEDEKVFDKNYALNSIVKAKLGILRDDILTKLQNVEDGLKNNLDSAIDLLNS
;
A
#
# COMPACT_ATOMS: atom_id res chain seq x y z
N MET A 1 -21.02 -20.23 -1.22
CA MET A 1 -19.63 -19.86 -1.53
C MET A 1 -19.46 -19.37 -2.97
N GLU A 2 -19.92 -20.13 -3.95
CA GLU A 2 -19.88 -19.71 -5.36
C GLU A 2 -20.65 -18.43 -5.63
N GLU A 3 -21.82 -18.27 -5.03
CA GLU A 3 -22.63 -17.05 -5.16
C GLU A 3 -21.92 -15.83 -4.55
N SER A 4 -21.23 -16.01 -3.43
CA SER A 4 -20.45 -14.93 -2.80
C SER A 4 -19.30 -14.46 -3.68
N LEU A 5 -18.63 -15.39 -4.36
CA LEU A 5 -17.54 -15.06 -5.28
C LEU A 5 -18.06 -14.39 -6.55
N LYS A 6 -19.28 -14.73 -7.01
CA LYS A 6 -19.90 -14.11 -8.18
C LYS A 6 -20.33 -12.66 -7.93
N THR A 7 -20.56 -12.26 -6.67
CA THR A 7 -21.00 -10.90 -6.33
C THR A 7 -19.85 -9.92 -6.22
N VAL A 8 -18.62 -10.41 -6.13
CA VAL A 8 -17.42 -9.56 -6.00
C VAL A 8 -16.61 -9.66 -7.28
N ASP A 9 -16.98 -8.84 -8.26
CA ASP A 9 -16.21 -8.71 -9.50
C ASP A 9 -15.09 -7.68 -9.33
N MET A 10 -14.30 -7.47 -10.37
CA MET A 10 -13.18 -6.52 -10.33
C MET A 10 -13.62 -5.09 -10.06
N LYS A 11 -14.78 -4.71 -10.56
CA LYS A 11 -15.32 -3.36 -10.35
C LYS A 11 -15.70 -3.14 -8.87
N GLU A 12 -16.37 -4.11 -8.28
CA GLU A 12 -16.73 -4.07 -6.86
C GLU A 12 -15.49 -4.14 -5.97
N LEU A 13 -14.55 -5.02 -6.32
CA LEU A 13 -13.29 -5.13 -5.57
C LEU A 13 -12.50 -3.82 -5.61
N GLY A 14 -12.43 -3.20 -6.79
CA GLY A 14 -11.77 -1.90 -6.94
C GLY A 14 -12.43 -0.81 -6.11
N ARG A 15 -13.75 -0.81 -6.04
CA ARG A 15 -14.52 0.11 -5.19
C ARG A 15 -14.17 -0.09 -3.71
N ARG A 16 -14.07 -1.33 -3.28
CA ARG A 16 -13.71 -1.67 -1.89
C ARG A 16 -12.29 -1.23 -1.56
N PHE A 17 -11.34 -1.44 -2.47
CA PHE A 17 -9.98 -0.95 -2.30
C PHE A 17 -9.95 0.56 -2.08
N LYS A 18 -10.69 1.30 -2.88
CA LYS A 18 -10.76 2.76 -2.75
C LYS A 18 -11.31 3.18 -1.39
N LEU A 19 -12.39 2.54 -0.93
CA LEU A 19 -13.00 2.83 0.36
C LEU A 19 -12.03 2.54 1.52
N ILE A 20 -11.34 1.40 1.44
CA ILE A 20 -10.35 1.02 2.46
C ILE A 20 -9.20 2.03 2.46
N ARG A 21 -8.69 2.37 1.28
CA ARG A 21 -7.61 3.35 1.14
C ARG A 21 -7.99 4.68 1.76
N GLN A 22 -9.18 5.19 1.45
CA GLN A 22 -9.69 6.44 2.02
C GLN A 22 -9.87 6.35 3.53
N HIS A 23 -10.36 5.23 4.01
CA HIS A 23 -10.52 4.98 5.45
C HIS A 23 -9.16 5.00 6.16
N LEU A 24 -8.12 4.45 5.53
CA LEU A 24 -6.75 4.46 6.06
C LEU A 24 -6.07 5.84 5.89
N GLY A 25 -6.70 6.78 5.22
CA GLY A 25 -6.13 8.10 4.99
C GLY A 25 -4.97 8.11 4.01
N LEU A 26 -4.89 7.11 3.14
CA LEU A 26 -3.81 7.00 2.17
C LEU A 26 -4.22 7.58 0.81
N THR A 27 -3.26 8.19 0.11
CA THR A 27 -3.44 8.63 -1.27
C THR A 27 -3.12 7.48 -2.22
N GLN A 28 -3.58 7.61 -3.47
CA GLN A 28 -3.24 6.64 -4.51
C GLN A 28 -1.72 6.58 -4.75
N THR A 29 -1.06 7.72 -4.69
CA THR A 29 0.40 7.80 -4.84
C THR A 29 1.13 7.09 -3.71
N GLU A 30 0.67 7.24 -2.47
CA GLU A 30 1.25 6.55 -1.32
C GLU A 30 1.13 5.03 -1.47
N VAL A 31 -0.03 4.54 -1.88
CA VAL A 31 -0.25 3.10 -2.11
C VAL A 31 0.62 2.62 -3.28
N ALA A 32 0.69 3.40 -4.36
CA ALA A 32 1.52 3.08 -5.52
C ALA A 32 2.99 2.91 -5.13
N ASN A 33 3.51 3.84 -4.33
CA ASN A 33 4.88 3.76 -3.83
C ASN A 33 5.10 2.52 -2.97
N GLN A 34 4.13 2.18 -2.14
CA GLN A 34 4.21 1.01 -1.27
C GLN A 34 4.21 -0.29 -2.06
N LEU A 35 3.48 -0.33 -3.17
CA LEU A 35 3.36 -1.52 -4.01
C LEU A 35 4.36 -1.56 -5.17
N GLY A 36 5.20 -0.54 -5.30
CA GLY A 36 6.19 -0.49 -6.38
C GLY A 36 5.57 -0.32 -7.77
N THR A 37 4.47 0.42 -7.86
CA THR A 37 3.77 0.68 -9.12
C THR A 37 3.49 2.18 -9.28
N SER A 38 2.75 2.56 -10.31
CA SER A 38 2.39 3.95 -10.58
C SER A 38 1.02 4.30 -10.02
N GLN A 39 0.80 5.59 -9.77
CA GLN A 39 -0.51 6.10 -9.36
C GLN A 39 -1.59 5.74 -10.38
N LEU A 40 -1.26 5.78 -11.67
CA LEU A 40 -2.20 5.41 -12.72
C LEU A 40 -2.68 3.96 -12.59
N MET A 41 -1.79 3.04 -12.23
CA MET A 41 -2.15 1.64 -12.03
C MET A 41 -3.08 1.45 -10.83
N ILE A 42 -2.86 2.20 -9.75
CA ILE A 42 -3.77 2.20 -8.60
C ILE A 42 -5.14 2.74 -9.01
N TYR A 43 -5.16 3.85 -9.76
CA TYR A 43 -6.40 4.42 -10.28
C TYR A 43 -7.19 3.40 -11.11
N ARG A 44 -6.52 2.72 -12.02
CA ARG A 44 -7.15 1.69 -12.88
C ARG A 44 -7.67 0.52 -12.05
N THR A 45 -6.93 0.09 -11.04
CA THR A 45 -7.35 -0.97 -10.14
C THR A 45 -8.63 -0.58 -9.41
N GLU A 46 -8.70 0.64 -8.91
CA GLU A 46 -9.88 1.15 -8.20
C GLU A 46 -11.08 1.35 -9.12
N LYS A 47 -10.84 1.56 -10.41
CA LYS A 47 -11.90 1.63 -11.42
C LYS A 47 -12.40 0.26 -11.87
N GLY A 48 -11.73 -0.81 -11.46
CA GLY A 48 -12.11 -2.16 -11.83
C GLY A 48 -11.66 -2.57 -13.21
N GLU A 49 -10.68 -1.87 -13.78
CA GLU A 49 -10.06 -2.25 -15.04
C GLU A 49 -9.23 -3.52 -14.87
N SER A 50 -9.05 -4.26 -15.96
CA SER A 50 -8.19 -5.43 -15.96
C SER A 50 -6.75 -5.04 -15.65
N ILE A 51 -6.14 -5.68 -14.65
CA ILE A 51 -4.78 -5.42 -14.23
C ILE A 51 -4.00 -6.73 -14.17
N LEU A 52 -2.68 -6.61 -14.12
CA LEU A 52 -1.80 -7.76 -13.99
C LEU A 52 -2.04 -8.48 -12.66
N SER A 53 -2.07 -9.81 -12.69
CA SER A 53 -2.31 -10.64 -11.52
C SER A 53 -1.36 -10.37 -10.36
N PRO A 54 -0.04 -10.14 -10.57
CA PRO A 54 0.86 -9.79 -9.47
C PRO A 54 0.47 -8.51 -8.74
N LEU A 55 0.02 -7.48 -9.47
CA LEU A 55 -0.43 -6.23 -8.85
C LEU A 55 -1.73 -6.44 -8.06
N LEU A 56 -2.67 -7.20 -8.60
CA LEU A 56 -3.91 -7.53 -7.91
C LEU A 56 -3.63 -8.25 -6.60
N LEU A 57 -2.78 -9.27 -6.65
CA LEU A 57 -2.40 -10.03 -5.46
C LEU A 57 -1.71 -9.14 -4.42
N SER A 58 -0.78 -8.30 -4.86
CA SER A 58 -0.08 -7.37 -3.97
C SER A 58 -1.05 -6.39 -3.30
N THR A 59 -2.04 -5.91 -4.04
CA THR A 59 -3.07 -5.00 -3.53
C THR A 59 -3.91 -5.69 -2.46
N ILE A 60 -4.35 -6.91 -2.73
CA ILE A 60 -5.13 -7.72 -1.76
C ILE A 60 -4.33 -7.93 -0.48
N LEU A 61 -3.06 -8.33 -0.61
CA LEU A 61 -2.19 -8.58 0.54
C LEU A 61 -1.92 -7.29 1.32
N PHE A 62 -1.75 -6.17 0.63
CA PHE A 62 -1.54 -4.87 1.28
C PHE A 62 -2.73 -4.50 2.17
N TYR A 63 -3.95 -4.56 1.63
CA TYR A 63 -5.13 -4.20 2.40
C TYR A 63 -5.53 -5.27 3.43
N SER A 64 -5.08 -6.51 3.29
CA SER A 64 -5.33 -7.56 4.28
C SER A 64 -4.69 -7.28 5.63
N LYS A 65 -3.76 -6.35 5.69
CA LYS A 65 -3.17 -5.89 6.96
C LYS A 65 -4.14 -5.07 7.80
N SER A 66 -5.17 -4.50 7.17
CA SER A 66 -6.13 -3.62 7.83
C SER A 66 -7.53 -4.22 7.86
N VAL A 67 -7.88 -5.02 6.88
CA VAL A 67 -9.21 -5.61 6.69
C VAL A 67 -9.05 -7.11 6.53
N SER A 68 -9.91 -7.89 7.16
CA SER A 68 -9.87 -9.34 6.96
C SER A 68 -10.21 -9.68 5.52
N LEU A 69 -9.58 -10.73 4.98
CA LEU A 69 -9.87 -11.20 3.63
C LEU A 69 -11.33 -11.63 3.51
N GLU A 70 -11.89 -12.20 4.59
CA GLU A 70 -13.30 -12.57 4.64
C GLU A 70 -14.19 -11.35 4.42
N ALA A 71 -13.91 -10.23 5.11
CA ALA A 71 -14.67 -8.98 4.95
C ALA A 71 -14.49 -8.41 3.54
N LEU A 72 -13.27 -8.42 3.01
CA LEU A 72 -12.97 -7.89 1.68
C LEU A 72 -13.76 -8.61 0.58
N PHE A 73 -13.99 -9.90 0.72
CA PHE A 73 -14.71 -10.72 -0.25
C PHE A 73 -16.13 -11.07 0.18
N SER A 74 -16.65 -10.46 1.25
CA SER A 74 -18.01 -10.73 1.71
C SER A 74 -19.06 -10.18 0.75
N LYS A 75 -20.24 -10.75 0.79
CA LYS A 75 -21.38 -10.31 -0.03
C LYS A 75 -21.78 -8.88 0.31
N ASN A 76 -21.80 -8.55 1.60
CA ASN A 76 -22.23 -7.25 2.11
C ASN A 76 -21.02 -6.56 2.76
N PHE A 77 -20.24 -5.85 1.97
CA PHE A 77 -19.12 -5.06 2.47
C PHE A 77 -19.61 -3.66 2.85
N ASP A 78 -19.41 -3.30 4.11
CA ASP A 78 -19.73 -1.97 4.63
C ASP A 78 -18.51 -1.43 5.38
N ILE A 79 -17.91 -0.38 4.82
CA ILE A 79 -16.71 0.24 5.41
C ILE A 79 -17.01 0.85 6.80
N GLU A 80 -18.25 1.18 7.07
CA GLU A 80 -18.68 1.73 8.37
C GLU A 80 -18.93 0.65 9.42
N ASP A 81 -18.96 -0.63 9.02
CA ASP A 81 -19.15 -1.74 9.94
C ASP A 81 -17.88 -2.00 10.74
N GLU A 82 -17.98 -1.88 12.06
CA GLU A 82 -16.88 -2.10 12.98
C GLU A 82 -16.28 -3.51 12.88
N LYS A 83 -17.06 -4.48 12.38
CA LYS A 83 -16.57 -5.86 12.18
C LYS A 83 -15.57 -5.97 11.05
N VAL A 84 -15.59 -5.06 10.08
CA VAL A 84 -14.62 -5.01 9.00
C VAL A 84 -13.25 -4.63 9.55
N PHE A 85 -13.24 -3.70 10.51
CA PHE A 85 -12.04 -3.29 11.22
C PHE A 85 -12.27 -3.52 12.72
N ASP A 86 -11.35 -4.23 13.38
CA ASP A 86 -11.26 -4.15 14.82
C ASP A 86 -10.79 -2.74 15.16
N LYS A 87 -11.45 -2.06 16.11
CA LYS A 87 -11.13 -0.67 16.45
C LYS A 87 -9.67 -0.46 16.78
N ASN A 88 -9.13 -1.31 17.65
CA ASN A 88 -7.72 -1.22 18.03
C ASN A 88 -6.81 -1.60 16.86
N TYR A 89 -7.20 -2.64 16.14
CA TYR A 89 -6.45 -3.10 14.97
C TYR A 89 -6.47 -2.06 13.84
N ALA A 90 -7.63 -1.47 13.56
CA ALA A 90 -7.77 -0.46 12.52
C ALA A 90 -6.89 0.77 12.82
N LEU A 91 -6.93 1.27 14.06
CA LEU A 91 -6.10 2.40 14.46
C LEU A 91 -4.62 2.07 14.32
N ASN A 92 -4.20 0.90 14.83
CA ASN A 92 -2.83 0.45 14.71
C ASN A 92 -2.41 0.27 13.25
N SER A 93 -3.30 -0.23 12.41
CA SER A 93 -3.04 -0.43 10.98
C SER A 93 -2.87 0.90 10.26
N ILE A 94 -3.68 1.91 10.56
CA ILE A 94 -3.57 3.25 10.00
C ILE A 94 -2.20 3.84 10.37
N VAL A 95 -1.84 3.79 11.66
CA VAL A 95 -0.55 4.29 12.15
C VAL A 95 0.60 3.55 11.50
N LYS A 96 0.54 2.20 11.45
CA LYS A 96 1.57 1.38 10.83
C LYS A 96 1.74 1.69 9.34
N ALA A 97 0.64 1.87 8.61
CA ALA A 97 0.70 2.18 7.18
C ALA A 97 1.40 3.53 6.95
N LYS A 98 1.00 4.57 7.69
CA LYS A 98 1.62 5.89 7.57
C LYS A 98 3.06 5.90 8.05
N LEU A 99 3.34 5.28 9.19
CA LEU A 99 4.72 5.21 9.72
C LEU A 99 5.63 4.36 8.83
N GLY A 100 5.08 3.29 8.23
CA GLY A 100 5.85 2.46 7.31
C GLY A 100 6.30 3.23 6.08
N ILE A 101 5.42 4.01 5.47
CA ILE A 101 5.74 4.85 4.32
C ILE A 101 6.77 5.92 4.72
N LEU A 102 6.55 6.57 5.85
CA LEU A 102 7.45 7.61 6.35
C LEU A 102 8.83 7.03 6.69
N ARG A 103 8.86 5.86 7.35
CA ARG A 103 10.09 5.16 7.67
C ARG A 103 10.90 4.83 6.42
N ASP A 104 10.25 4.26 5.41
CA ASP A 104 10.93 3.88 4.18
C ASP A 104 11.49 5.11 3.45
N ASP A 105 10.74 6.20 3.42
CA ASP A 105 11.18 7.47 2.83
C ASP A 105 12.40 8.04 3.59
N ILE A 106 12.35 8.06 4.91
CA ILE A 106 13.45 8.56 5.75
C ILE A 106 14.69 7.68 5.58
N LEU A 107 14.52 6.34 5.61
CA LEU A 107 15.65 5.43 5.45
C LEU A 107 16.31 5.58 4.09
N THR A 108 15.53 5.77 3.03
CA THR A 108 16.07 6.02 1.68
C THR A 108 16.87 7.31 1.65
N LYS A 109 16.35 8.40 2.24
CA LYS A 109 17.05 9.68 2.31
C LYS A 109 18.35 9.60 3.12
N LEU A 110 18.30 8.90 4.25
CA LEU A 110 19.49 8.69 5.08
C LEU A 110 20.55 7.86 4.35
N GLN A 111 20.14 6.83 3.64
CA GLN A 111 21.05 6.01 2.85
C GLN A 111 21.74 6.84 1.75
N ASN A 112 21.00 7.70 1.06
CA ASN A 112 21.53 8.58 0.04
C ASN A 112 22.55 9.57 0.62
N VAL A 113 22.29 10.13 1.81
CA VAL A 113 23.22 11.03 2.50
C VAL A 113 24.49 10.26 2.89
N GLU A 114 24.34 9.08 3.48
CA GLU A 114 25.47 8.24 3.87
C GLU A 114 26.35 7.89 2.68
N ASP A 115 25.76 7.46 1.56
CA ASP A 115 26.47 7.13 0.35
C ASP A 115 27.21 8.34 -0.23
N GLY A 116 26.57 9.51 -0.21
CA GLY A 116 27.20 10.76 -0.66
C GLY A 116 28.40 11.15 0.19
N LEU A 117 28.28 11.06 1.51
CA LEU A 117 29.38 11.35 2.43
C LEU A 117 30.53 10.35 2.26
N LYS A 118 30.22 9.08 2.12
CA LYS A 118 31.23 8.04 1.89
C LYS A 118 31.98 8.27 0.59
N ASN A 119 31.29 8.58 -0.49
CA ASN A 119 31.89 8.85 -1.79
C ASN A 119 32.79 10.10 -1.72
N ASN A 120 32.38 11.14 -1.01
CA ASN A 120 33.18 12.35 -0.83
C ASN A 120 34.45 12.07 -0.03
N LEU A 121 34.36 11.27 1.02
CA LEU A 121 35.53 10.87 1.80
C LEU A 121 36.50 10.02 1.00
N ASP A 122 35.99 9.05 0.22
CA ASP A 122 36.82 8.21 -0.64
C ASP A 122 37.54 9.05 -1.70
N SER A 123 36.85 10.02 -2.30
CA SER A 123 37.46 10.96 -3.25
C SER A 123 38.56 11.81 -2.60
N ALA A 124 38.35 12.29 -1.39
CA ALA A 124 39.33 13.08 -0.66
C ALA A 124 40.59 12.25 -0.33
N ILE A 125 40.39 11.00 0.09
CA ILE A 125 41.47 10.06 0.37
C ILE A 125 42.28 9.80 -0.91
N ASP A 126 41.61 9.56 -2.03
CA ASP A 126 42.27 9.32 -3.33
C ASP A 126 43.12 10.53 -3.74
N LEU A 127 42.61 11.76 -3.52
CA LEU A 127 43.35 13.00 -3.80
C LEU A 127 44.61 13.10 -2.95
N LEU A 128 44.53 12.71 -1.67
CA LEU A 128 45.67 12.75 -0.76
C LEU A 128 46.74 11.69 -1.11
N ASN A 129 46.33 10.60 -1.72
CA ASN A 129 47.21 9.49 -2.05
C ASN A 129 47.77 9.60 -3.48
N SER A 130 47.36 10.57 -4.25
CA SER A 130 47.82 10.75 -5.64
C SER A 130 49.08 11.65 -5.75
#